data_01916ce9f3194fe35bd3b7ec8f7f6f4b
#
_entry.id   01916ce9f3194fe35bd3b7ec8f7f6f4b
#
_cell.length_a   1.000
_cell.length_b   1.000
_cell.length_c   1.000
_cell.angle_alpha   90.00
_cell.angle_beta   90.00
_cell.angle_gamma   90.00
#
_symmetry.space_group_name_H-M   'P 1'
#
loop_
_entity.id
_entity.type
_entity.pdbx_description
1 polymer ?
#
loop_
_entity_poly.entity_id
_entity_poly.type
_entity_poly.pdbx_seq_one_letter_code
_entity_poly.pdbx_strand_id
1 'polypeptide(L)'
;MRFNQALHNPVFKTIADCAAKLELPCYVVGGYVRDFVLNRKASQDIDIVAIGNGIKLAQKVAEKLSKKPKVSIFKTYGTAMVKMEDIELEFVGARKESYRSESRNPEVSKGTIEEDQKRRDFTINALAISLNLEDYGRLLDPFDGIGDLEKKRIVTPLDPHLTFGRLYFTQQIQFGGSVAMQQTLMPLKK
;
A
#
# COMPACT_ATOMS: atom_id res chain seq x y z
N MET A 1 -9.46 6.33 14.54
CA MET A 1 -8.20 6.19 15.27
C MET A 1 -7.11 6.95 14.51
N ARG A 2 -6.22 7.68 15.19
CA ARG A 2 -5.14 8.42 14.53
C ARG A 2 -3.80 7.79 14.84
N PHE A 3 -2.99 7.58 13.81
CA PHE A 3 -1.69 6.91 13.85
C PHE A 3 -0.53 7.89 13.57
N ASN A 4 -0.58 9.09 14.15
CA ASN A 4 0.45 10.11 13.94
C ASN A 4 1.86 9.61 14.32
N GLN A 5 1.98 8.70 15.28
CA GLN A 5 3.25 8.11 15.66
C GLN A 5 3.91 7.28 14.55
N ALA A 6 3.11 6.67 13.64
CA ALA A 6 3.65 6.00 12.46
C ALA A 6 4.30 6.99 11.49
N LEU A 7 3.92 8.25 11.53
CA LEU A 7 4.33 9.30 10.61
C LEU A 7 5.37 10.25 11.21
N HIS A 8 6.16 9.79 12.20
CA HIS A 8 7.16 10.62 12.88
C HIS A 8 8.32 11.06 11.97
N ASN A 9 8.63 10.31 10.91
CA ASN A 9 9.67 10.69 9.97
C ASN A 9 9.25 11.97 9.21
N PRO A 10 10.10 13.02 9.18
CA PRO A 10 9.77 14.29 8.51
C PRO A 10 9.42 14.15 7.02
N VAL A 11 9.83 13.05 6.38
CA VAL A 11 9.51 12.80 4.97
C VAL A 11 8.01 12.73 4.73
N PHE A 12 7.22 12.18 5.66
CA PHE A 12 5.77 12.11 5.51
C PHE A 12 5.12 13.48 5.45
N LYS A 13 5.62 14.45 6.25
CA LYS A 13 5.16 15.84 6.18
C LYS A 13 5.51 16.46 4.82
N THR A 14 6.71 16.21 4.32
CA THR A 14 7.14 16.67 2.99
C THR A 14 6.22 16.09 1.90
N ILE A 15 5.87 14.81 1.98
CA ILE A 15 4.96 14.16 1.04
C ILE A 15 3.57 14.82 1.12
N ALA A 16 3.02 14.98 2.33
CA ALA A 16 1.72 15.61 2.55
C ALA A 16 1.65 17.02 1.95
N ASP A 17 2.65 17.85 2.21
CA ASP A 17 2.71 19.23 1.71
C ASP A 17 2.85 19.29 0.17
N CYS A 18 3.59 18.33 -0.44
CA CYS A 18 3.70 18.21 -1.89
C CYS A 18 2.41 17.72 -2.53
N ALA A 19 1.75 16.74 -1.91
CA ALA A 19 0.48 16.19 -2.36
C ALA A 19 -0.65 17.24 -2.32
N ALA A 20 -0.74 17.99 -1.23
CA ALA A 20 -1.71 19.10 -1.10
C ALA A 20 -1.53 20.16 -2.21
N LYS A 21 -0.28 20.55 -2.53
CA LYS A 21 0.00 21.51 -3.62
C LYS A 21 -0.34 20.98 -5.01
N LEU A 22 -0.40 19.66 -5.17
CA LEU A 22 -0.76 19.00 -6.42
C LEU A 22 -2.23 18.59 -6.45
N GLU A 23 -2.98 18.83 -5.37
CA GLU A 23 -4.36 18.39 -5.18
C GLU A 23 -4.51 16.88 -5.38
N LEU A 24 -3.53 16.12 -4.87
CA LEU A 24 -3.47 14.66 -4.97
C LEU A 24 -3.64 14.04 -3.59
N PRO A 25 -4.82 13.50 -3.23
CA PRO A 25 -4.95 12.72 -2.01
C PRO A 25 -3.93 11.57 -2.01
N CYS A 26 -3.27 11.33 -0.86
CA CYS A 26 -2.26 10.28 -0.77
C CYS A 26 -2.24 9.60 0.60
N TYR A 27 -1.72 8.37 0.60
CA TYR A 27 -1.79 7.46 1.74
C TYR A 27 -0.50 6.63 1.81
N VAL A 28 -0.04 6.36 3.04
CA VAL A 28 0.94 5.28 3.30
C VAL A 28 0.16 3.99 3.42
N VAL A 29 0.63 2.91 2.80
CA VAL A 29 -0.13 1.65 2.74
C VAL A 29 0.76 0.43 3.00
N GLY A 30 0.12 -0.71 3.22
CA GLY A 30 0.77 -2.01 3.14
C GLY A 30 1.67 -2.38 4.31
N GLY A 31 2.84 -2.94 3.99
CA GLY A 31 3.77 -3.53 4.95
C GLY A 31 4.21 -2.57 6.04
N TYR A 32 4.48 -1.32 5.70
CA TYR A 32 4.86 -0.29 6.67
C TYR A 32 3.80 -0.08 7.76
N VAL A 33 2.53 0.03 7.37
CA VAL A 33 1.41 0.23 8.32
C VAL A 33 1.21 -1.01 9.18
N ARG A 34 1.21 -2.19 8.57
CA ARG A 34 1.12 -3.48 9.27
C ARG A 34 2.22 -3.63 10.32
N ASP A 35 3.47 -3.37 9.95
CA ASP A 35 4.61 -3.57 10.83
C ASP A 35 4.63 -2.56 11.98
N PHE A 36 4.13 -1.33 11.74
CA PHE A 36 3.89 -0.36 12.81
C PHE A 36 2.84 -0.86 13.82
N VAL A 37 1.70 -1.39 13.34
CA VAL A 37 0.65 -1.97 14.21
C VAL A 37 1.20 -3.13 15.04
N LEU A 38 2.09 -3.94 14.49
CA LEU A 38 2.75 -5.06 15.17
C LEU A 38 3.90 -4.63 16.10
N ASN A 39 4.16 -3.33 16.27
CA ASN A 39 5.30 -2.80 17.00
C ASN A 39 6.65 -3.40 16.54
N ARG A 40 6.77 -3.69 15.26
CA ARG A 40 8.01 -4.15 14.64
C ARG A 40 8.91 -2.99 14.28
N LYS A 41 10.18 -3.27 14.00
CA LYS A 41 11.09 -2.29 13.41
C LYS A 41 10.44 -1.78 12.11
N ALA A 42 10.37 -0.45 11.98
CA ALA A 42 9.78 0.17 10.79
C ALA A 42 10.44 -0.38 9.52
N SER A 43 9.62 -0.75 8.54
CA SER A 43 10.10 -1.14 7.22
C SER A 43 10.87 0.04 6.60
N GLN A 44 11.95 -0.27 5.91
CA GLN A 44 12.68 0.73 5.12
C GLN A 44 11.97 1.00 3.79
N ASP A 45 11.14 0.06 3.32
CA ASP A 45 10.34 0.19 2.11
C ASP A 45 8.95 0.74 2.48
N ILE A 46 8.62 1.89 1.91
CA ILE A 46 7.40 2.64 2.21
C ILE A 46 6.62 2.87 0.93
N ASP A 47 5.44 2.25 0.86
CA ASP A 47 4.53 2.40 -0.27
C ASP A 47 3.62 3.62 -0.07
N ILE A 48 3.61 4.52 -1.05
CA ILE A 48 2.74 5.71 -1.11
C ILE A 48 1.78 5.56 -2.27
N VAL A 49 0.49 5.47 -1.97
CA VAL A 49 -0.57 5.50 -2.99
C VAL A 49 -1.08 6.92 -3.14
N ALA A 50 -1.04 7.46 -4.36
CA ALA A 50 -1.62 8.75 -4.72
C ALA A 50 -2.89 8.56 -5.56
N ILE A 51 -3.95 9.30 -5.25
CA ILE A 51 -5.15 9.31 -6.09
C ILE A 51 -4.89 10.20 -7.29
N GLY A 52 -4.20 9.63 -8.28
CA GLY A 52 -3.75 10.32 -9.49
C GLY A 52 -2.34 9.96 -9.89
N ASN A 53 -1.53 10.96 -10.23
CA ASN A 53 -0.18 10.74 -10.79
C ASN A 53 0.90 10.62 -9.71
N GLY A 54 1.19 9.38 -9.28
CA GLY A 54 2.24 9.07 -8.31
C GLY A 54 3.64 9.50 -8.75
N ILE A 55 3.95 9.39 -10.06
CA ILE A 55 5.24 9.82 -10.61
C ILE A 55 5.44 11.33 -10.41
N LYS A 56 4.40 12.14 -10.68
CA LYS A 56 4.46 13.59 -10.49
C LYS A 56 4.66 13.95 -9.00
N LEU A 57 4.01 13.19 -8.10
CA LEU A 57 4.21 13.38 -6.67
C LEU A 57 5.65 13.03 -6.26
N ALA A 58 6.17 11.89 -6.68
CA ALA A 58 7.56 11.47 -6.40
C ALA A 58 8.59 12.53 -6.83
N GLN A 59 8.45 13.06 -8.05
CA GLN A 59 9.32 14.12 -8.56
C GLN A 59 9.25 15.38 -7.68
N LYS A 60 8.03 15.79 -7.30
CA LYS A 60 7.84 16.98 -6.45
C LYS A 60 8.41 16.79 -5.06
N VAL A 61 8.29 15.60 -4.49
CA VAL A 61 8.89 15.26 -3.19
C VAL A 61 10.41 15.29 -3.29
N ALA A 62 11.00 14.64 -4.30
CA ALA A 62 12.46 14.61 -4.49
C ALA A 62 13.04 16.03 -4.65
N GLU A 63 12.37 16.95 -5.35
CA GLU A 63 12.76 18.35 -5.46
C GLU A 63 12.82 19.08 -4.11
N LYS A 64 11.94 18.70 -3.16
CA LYS A 64 11.83 19.33 -1.84
C LYS A 64 12.78 18.74 -0.80
N LEU A 65 13.25 17.53 -1.00
CA LEU A 65 14.21 16.90 -0.11
C LEU A 65 15.60 17.56 -0.24
N SER A 66 16.27 17.77 0.88
CA SER A 66 17.53 18.53 0.97
C SER A 66 18.65 17.97 0.04
N LYS A 67 18.74 16.63 -0.08
CA LYS A 67 19.73 15.96 -0.93
C LYS A 67 19.28 15.77 -2.37
N LYS A 68 18.07 16.21 -2.74
CA LYS A 68 17.46 16.06 -4.08
C LYS A 68 17.73 14.68 -4.68
N PRO A 69 17.28 13.60 -4.04
CA PRO A 69 17.56 12.24 -4.48
C PRO A 69 17.03 12.01 -5.90
N LYS A 70 17.71 11.11 -6.65
CA LYS A 70 17.28 10.73 -7.99
C LYS A 70 15.96 9.96 -7.92
N VAL A 71 15.04 10.28 -8.82
CA VAL A 71 13.78 9.56 -9.01
C VAL A 71 13.95 8.50 -10.08
N SER A 72 13.77 7.23 -9.73
CA SER A 72 13.70 6.12 -10.69
C SER A 72 12.25 5.96 -11.15
N ILE A 73 11.98 6.06 -12.43
CA ILE A 73 10.63 6.03 -13.00
C ILE A 73 10.42 4.74 -13.78
N PHE A 74 9.38 4.00 -13.45
CA PHE A 74 8.97 2.76 -14.11
C PHE A 74 7.66 3.00 -14.86
N LYS A 75 7.78 3.57 -16.06
CA LYS A 75 6.62 4.03 -16.86
C LYS A 75 5.60 2.94 -17.14
N THR A 76 6.07 1.72 -17.45
CA THR A 76 5.20 0.56 -17.72
C THR A 76 4.28 0.23 -16.55
N TYR A 77 4.77 0.43 -15.33
CA TYR A 77 4.01 0.17 -14.10
C TYR A 77 3.38 1.43 -13.52
N GLY A 78 3.66 2.62 -14.11
CA GLY A 78 3.19 3.91 -13.60
C GLY A 78 3.64 4.18 -12.16
N THR A 79 4.83 3.68 -11.77
CA THR A 79 5.41 3.85 -10.44
C THR A 79 6.69 4.66 -10.50
N ALA A 80 7.06 5.26 -9.38
CA ALA A 80 8.34 5.95 -9.22
C ALA A 80 8.91 5.67 -7.82
N MET A 81 10.23 5.55 -7.75
CA MET A 81 10.96 5.24 -6.54
C MET A 81 11.93 6.37 -6.21
N VAL A 82 11.95 6.75 -4.95
CA VAL A 82 12.89 7.72 -4.38
C VAL A 82 13.68 7.02 -3.28
N LYS A 83 14.97 6.77 -3.54
CA LYS A 83 15.86 6.12 -2.58
C LYS A 83 16.59 7.15 -1.75
N MET A 84 16.50 7.01 -0.44
CA MET A 84 17.23 7.78 0.57
C MET A 84 18.21 6.85 1.30
N GLU A 85 19.00 7.37 2.26
CA GLU A 85 20.02 6.55 2.95
C GLU A 85 19.38 5.37 3.70
N ASP A 86 18.31 5.63 4.46
CA ASP A 86 17.69 4.66 5.37
C ASP A 86 16.31 4.18 4.93
N ILE A 87 15.73 4.79 3.91
CA ILE A 87 14.38 4.47 3.43
C ILE A 87 14.27 4.55 1.92
N GLU A 88 13.36 3.75 1.38
CA GLU A 88 12.97 3.75 -0.02
C GLU A 88 11.48 4.05 -0.11
N LEU A 89 11.12 5.06 -0.90
CA LEU A 89 9.74 5.48 -1.09
C LEU A 89 9.28 5.03 -2.47
N GLU A 90 8.29 4.17 -2.53
CA GLU A 90 7.63 3.82 -3.79
C GLU A 90 6.32 4.60 -3.93
N PHE A 91 6.19 5.33 -5.01
CA PHE A 91 5.00 6.12 -5.33
C PHE A 91 4.21 5.44 -6.44
N VAL A 92 2.96 5.12 -6.16
CA VAL A 92 2.05 4.44 -7.08
C VAL A 92 0.79 5.28 -7.25
N GLY A 93 0.28 5.41 -8.47
CA GLY A 93 -1.08 5.92 -8.67
C GLY A 93 -2.10 4.87 -8.27
N ALA A 94 -3.16 5.25 -7.52
CA ALA A 94 -4.27 4.34 -7.25
C ALA A 94 -4.87 3.82 -8.56
N ARG A 95 -5.11 2.52 -8.65
CA ARG A 95 -5.56 1.85 -9.87
C ARG A 95 -6.85 1.11 -9.61
N LYS A 96 -7.74 1.19 -10.57
CA LYS A 96 -8.85 0.28 -10.74
C LYS A 96 -8.50 -0.70 -11.85
N GLU A 97 -8.55 -1.97 -11.55
CA GLU A 97 -8.40 -3.03 -12.54
C GLU A 97 -9.80 -3.45 -13.00
N SER A 98 -10.10 -3.26 -14.27
CA SER A 98 -11.28 -3.84 -14.89
C SER A 98 -10.87 -4.96 -15.82
N TYR A 99 -11.49 -6.13 -15.66
CA TYR A 99 -11.24 -7.28 -16.52
C TYR A 99 -12.36 -7.39 -17.54
N ARG A 100 -11.99 -7.34 -18.82
CA ARG A 100 -12.89 -7.82 -19.88
C ARG A 100 -12.73 -9.34 -19.97
N SER A 101 -13.84 -10.07 -20.11
CA SER A 101 -13.87 -11.53 -20.16
C SER A 101 -12.98 -12.15 -21.25
N GLU A 102 -12.55 -11.36 -22.22
CA GLU A 102 -11.77 -11.81 -23.38
C GLU A 102 -10.29 -11.35 -23.38
N SER A 103 -9.84 -10.59 -22.37
CA SER A 103 -8.46 -10.09 -22.32
C SER A 103 -7.74 -10.51 -21.05
N ARG A 104 -6.53 -11.07 -21.21
CA ARG A 104 -5.63 -11.39 -20.09
C ARG A 104 -4.97 -10.15 -19.48
N ASN A 105 -5.02 -9.00 -20.16
CA ASN A 105 -4.46 -7.75 -19.67
C ASN A 105 -5.59 -6.89 -19.09
N PRO A 106 -5.56 -6.52 -17.79
CA PRO A 106 -6.54 -5.62 -17.22
C PRO A 106 -6.43 -4.22 -17.82
N GLU A 107 -7.56 -3.58 -18.11
CA GLU A 107 -7.58 -2.14 -18.34
C GLU A 107 -7.36 -1.43 -17.00
N VAL A 108 -6.28 -0.66 -16.92
CA VAL A 108 -5.94 0.11 -15.72
C VAL A 108 -6.47 1.52 -15.87
N SER A 109 -7.46 1.89 -15.04
CA SER A 109 -7.96 3.26 -14.91
C SER A 109 -7.57 3.87 -13.57
N LYS A 110 -7.76 5.18 -13.41
CA LYS A 110 -7.58 5.85 -12.11
C LYS A 110 -8.57 5.27 -11.11
N GLY A 111 -8.06 4.79 -9.97
CA GLY A 111 -8.87 4.22 -8.89
C GLY A 111 -8.96 5.14 -7.67
N THR A 112 -9.84 4.78 -6.75
CA THR A 112 -9.93 5.35 -5.40
C THR A 112 -9.02 4.58 -4.45
N ILE A 113 -8.87 5.06 -3.20
CA ILE A 113 -8.10 4.32 -2.17
C ILE A 113 -8.80 3.00 -1.83
N GLU A 114 -10.12 2.97 -1.81
CA GLU A 114 -10.91 1.77 -1.53
C GLU A 114 -10.72 0.72 -2.63
N GLU A 115 -10.64 1.13 -3.89
CA GLU A 115 -10.37 0.23 -5.02
C GLU A 115 -8.94 -0.32 -4.96
N ASP A 116 -7.95 0.51 -4.55
CA ASP A 116 -6.58 0.05 -4.33
C ASP A 116 -6.50 -0.96 -3.18
N GLN A 117 -7.19 -0.70 -2.06
CA GLN A 117 -7.22 -1.60 -0.91
C GLN A 117 -7.88 -2.96 -1.26
N LYS A 118 -8.96 -2.95 -2.05
CA LYS A 118 -9.68 -4.17 -2.48
C LYS A 118 -8.82 -5.13 -3.31
N ARG A 119 -7.90 -4.62 -4.13
CA ARG A 119 -7.07 -5.45 -5.01
C ARG A 119 -5.85 -6.06 -4.32
N ARG A 120 -5.58 -5.69 -3.06
CA ARG A 120 -4.43 -6.21 -2.30
C ARG A 120 -4.63 -7.67 -1.94
N ASP A 121 -3.52 -8.36 -1.72
CA ASP A 121 -3.49 -9.79 -1.42
C ASP A 121 -4.21 -10.11 -0.10
N PHE A 122 -3.87 -9.41 0.98
CA PHE A 122 -4.38 -9.67 2.33
C PHE A 122 -4.90 -8.40 2.99
N THR A 123 -5.91 -8.58 3.89
CA THR A 123 -6.49 -7.50 4.69
C THR A 123 -5.44 -6.74 5.50
N ILE A 124 -4.47 -7.49 6.07
CA ILE A 124 -3.35 -6.95 6.84
C ILE A 124 -2.40 -6.07 6.02
N ASN A 125 -2.38 -6.23 4.70
CA ASN A 125 -1.61 -5.42 3.75
C ASN A 125 -2.48 -4.33 3.10
N ALA A 126 -3.80 -4.34 3.36
CA ALA A 126 -4.73 -3.33 2.88
C ALA A 126 -4.90 -2.15 3.86
N LEU A 127 -4.23 -2.17 4.99
CA LEU A 127 -4.18 -1.05 5.94
C LEU A 127 -3.56 0.17 5.27
N ALA A 128 -4.17 1.35 5.49
CA ALA A 128 -3.66 2.62 4.98
C ALA A 128 -3.72 3.71 6.04
N ILE A 129 -2.77 4.66 6.00
CA ILE A 129 -2.77 5.87 6.84
C ILE A 129 -2.81 7.08 5.93
N SER A 130 -3.78 7.99 6.16
CA SER A 130 -3.91 9.21 5.38
C SER A 130 -2.75 10.17 5.62
N LEU A 131 -2.23 10.73 4.53
CA LEU A 131 -1.30 11.85 4.52
C LEU A 131 -1.98 13.18 4.12
N ASN A 132 -3.31 13.17 3.89
CA ASN A 132 -4.04 14.38 3.53
C ASN A 132 -4.12 15.31 4.73
N LEU A 133 -4.01 16.63 4.49
CA LEU A 133 -3.95 17.61 5.59
C LEU A 133 -5.22 17.61 6.46
N GLU A 134 -6.37 17.30 5.87
CA GLU A 134 -7.67 17.28 6.54
C GLU A 134 -7.82 16.17 7.57
N ASP A 135 -7.24 15.00 7.28
CA ASP A 135 -7.35 13.79 8.12
C ASP A 135 -6.01 13.09 8.35
N TYR A 136 -4.91 13.87 8.39
CA TYR A 136 -3.55 13.36 8.57
C TYR A 136 -3.43 12.40 9.76
N GLY A 137 -2.85 11.22 9.50
CA GLY A 137 -2.71 10.17 10.49
C GLY A 137 -3.97 9.33 10.73
N ARG A 138 -5.08 9.56 9.99
CA ARG A 138 -6.26 8.70 10.06
C ARG A 138 -5.95 7.34 9.46
N LEU A 139 -6.27 6.28 10.21
CA LEU A 139 -6.22 4.90 9.71
C LEU A 139 -7.46 4.58 8.87
N LEU A 140 -7.25 3.93 7.73
CA LEU A 140 -8.28 3.32 6.91
C LEU A 140 -8.10 1.80 6.96
N ASP A 141 -9.06 1.12 7.55
CA ASP A 141 -9.09 -0.34 7.68
C ASP A 141 -10.50 -0.87 7.33
N PRO A 142 -10.87 -0.87 6.05
CA PRO A 142 -12.21 -1.26 5.63
C PRO A 142 -12.47 -2.77 5.72
N PHE A 143 -11.44 -3.59 5.97
CA PHE A 143 -11.52 -5.05 5.94
C PHE A 143 -11.18 -5.71 7.28
N ASP A 144 -11.14 -4.95 8.39
CA ASP A 144 -10.75 -5.44 9.72
C ASP A 144 -9.36 -6.09 9.76
N GLY A 145 -8.42 -5.50 9.01
CA GLY A 145 -7.03 -5.99 8.98
C GLY A 145 -6.34 -5.95 10.34
N ILE A 146 -6.68 -4.99 11.22
CA ILE A 146 -6.19 -4.96 12.61
C ILE A 146 -6.72 -6.18 13.37
N GLY A 147 -8.02 -6.48 13.28
CA GLY A 147 -8.60 -7.66 13.91
C GLY A 147 -7.99 -8.97 13.39
N ASP A 148 -7.62 -9.03 12.12
CA ASP A 148 -6.91 -10.18 11.56
C ASP A 148 -5.46 -10.28 12.07
N LEU A 149 -4.76 -9.16 12.27
CA LEU A 149 -3.42 -9.14 12.91
C LEU A 149 -3.48 -9.65 14.35
N GLU A 150 -4.43 -9.18 15.15
CA GLU A 150 -4.63 -9.62 16.54
C GLU A 150 -4.93 -11.12 16.64
N LYS A 151 -5.79 -11.62 15.74
CA LYS A 151 -6.19 -13.03 15.65
C LYS A 151 -5.17 -13.89 14.91
N LYS A 152 -4.08 -13.30 14.38
CA LYS A 152 -3.04 -13.97 13.57
C LYS A 152 -3.64 -14.71 12.38
N ARG A 153 -4.61 -14.10 11.69
CA ARG A 153 -5.27 -14.64 10.51
C ARG A 153 -4.72 -14.01 9.24
N ILE A 154 -4.72 -14.79 8.17
CA ILE A 154 -4.44 -14.33 6.81
C ILE A 154 -5.75 -14.44 6.03
N VAL A 155 -6.32 -13.28 5.71
CA VAL A 155 -7.61 -13.15 5.03
C VAL A 155 -7.43 -12.26 3.81
N THR A 156 -8.15 -12.52 2.73
CA THR A 156 -8.14 -11.70 1.51
C THR A 156 -9.27 -10.66 1.56
N PRO A 157 -9.07 -9.42 1.05
CA PRO A 157 -10.13 -8.42 0.97
C PRO A 157 -11.33 -8.85 0.12
N LEU A 158 -11.07 -9.68 -0.90
CA LEU A 158 -12.06 -10.25 -1.81
C LEU A 158 -12.05 -11.78 -1.69
N ASP A 159 -12.98 -12.43 -2.42
CA ASP A 159 -12.99 -13.89 -2.54
C ASP A 159 -11.59 -14.43 -2.89
N PRO A 160 -11.07 -15.42 -2.13
CA PRO A 160 -9.75 -16.01 -2.38
C PRO A 160 -9.56 -16.52 -3.80
N HIS A 161 -10.61 -17.06 -4.44
CA HIS A 161 -10.55 -17.50 -5.84
C HIS A 161 -10.29 -16.35 -6.81
N LEU A 162 -10.82 -15.15 -6.52
CA LEU A 162 -10.56 -13.96 -7.30
C LEU A 162 -9.14 -13.43 -7.07
N THR A 163 -8.63 -13.57 -5.85
CA THR A 163 -7.29 -13.10 -5.47
C THR A 163 -6.21 -14.08 -5.93
N PHE A 164 -6.35 -15.38 -5.66
CA PHE A 164 -5.34 -16.41 -5.94
C PHE A 164 -5.46 -17.05 -7.32
N GLY A 165 -6.61 -17.01 -7.96
CA GLY A 165 -6.73 -17.39 -9.37
C GLY A 165 -5.89 -16.49 -10.31
N ARG A 166 -5.35 -15.40 -9.75
CA ARG A 166 -4.53 -14.40 -10.45
C ARG A 166 -3.08 -14.33 -10.00
N LEU A 167 -2.76 -14.83 -8.80
CA LEU A 167 -1.45 -14.73 -8.19
C LEU A 167 -0.91 -16.13 -7.87
N TYR A 168 -0.07 -16.67 -8.74
CA TYR A 168 0.86 -17.75 -8.38
C TYR A 168 1.99 -17.17 -7.52
N PHE A 169 1.68 -16.61 -6.34
CA PHE A 169 2.72 -16.11 -5.43
C PHE A 169 2.39 -16.50 -3.99
N THR A 170 3.14 -17.45 -3.48
CA THR A 170 3.32 -17.72 -2.06
C THR A 170 4.31 -16.68 -1.50
N GLN A 171 3.83 -15.54 -1.01
CA GLN A 171 4.63 -14.76 -0.09
C GLN A 171 4.52 -15.40 1.30
N GLN A 172 5.64 -15.91 1.82
CA GLN A 172 5.73 -16.36 3.21
C GLN A 172 5.71 -15.14 4.13
N ILE A 173 4.61 -14.93 4.83
CA ILE A 173 4.51 -13.91 5.87
C ILE A 173 4.95 -14.55 7.19
N GLN A 174 6.09 -14.13 7.71
CA GLN A 174 6.57 -14.59 9.02
C GLN A 174 5.93 -13.77 10.14
N PHE A 175 5.13 -14.39 10.97
CA PHE A 175 4.65 -13.85 12.23
C PHE A 175 5.58 -14.30 13.36
N GLY A 176 6.50 -13.44 13.80
CA GLY A 176 7.28 -13.62 15.05
C GLY A 176 7.90 -15.01 15.24
N GLY A 177 8.57 -15.57 14.21
CA GLY A 177 9.28 -16.85 14.31
C GLY A 177 8.44 -18.12 14.18
N SER A 178 7.11 -18.02 14.05
CA SER A 178 6.25 -19.14 13.73
C SER A 178 5.44 -18.85 12.46
N VAL A 179 5.45 -19.83 11.55
CA VAL A 179 4.62 -19.79 10.33
C VAL A 179 3.24 -20.32 10.72
N ALA A 180 2.25 -19.44 10.86
CA ALA A 180 0.87 -19.86 10.99
C ALA A 180 0.22 -19.82 9.60
N MET A 181 0.25 -20.94 8.89
CA MET A 181 -0.62 -21.19 7.74
C MET A 181 -1.90 -21.84 8.27
N GLN A 182 -2.94 -21.07 8.47
CA GLN A 182 -4.28 -21.62 8.51
C GLN A 182 -4.83 -21.59 7.10
N GLN A 183 -4.58 -22.70 6.35
CA GLN A 183 -5.22 -22.94 5.08
C GLN A 183 -6.70 -23.22 5.35
N THR A 184 -7.56 -22.27 5.05
CA THR A 184 -8.96 -22.60 4.77
C THR A 184 -9.00 -23.14 3.34
N LEU A 185 -8.51 -24.38 3.15
CA LEU A 185 -8.75 -25.16 1.95
C LEU A 185 -10.22 -25.57 1.97
N MET A 186 -11.07 -24.89 1.23
CA MET A 186 -12.33 -25.50 0.82
C MET A 186 -12.01 -26.62 -0.19
N PRO A 187 -12.62 -27.81 -0.02
CA PRO A 187 -12.37 -28.91 -0.93
C PRO A 187 -12.86 -28.55 -2.34
N LEU A 188 -11.98 -28.76 -3.32
CA LEU A 188 -12.35 -28.76 -4.73
C LEU A 188 -13.48 -29.78 -4.92
N LYS A 189 -14.70 -29.33 -5.14
CA LYS A 189 -15.74 -30.20 -5.69
C LYS A 189 -15.35 -30.54 -7.13
N LYS A 190 -15.24 -31.87 -7.37
CA LYS A 190 -15.07 -32.47 -8.68
C LYS A 190 -16.22 -32.11 -9.63
#